data_91c7fe8b01dde93614450c1b6afa978e
#
_entry.id   91c7fe8b01dde93614450c1b6afa978e
#
_cell.length_a   1.000
_cell.length_b   1.000
_cell.length_c   1.000
_cell.angle_alpha   90.00
_cell.angle_beta   90.00
_cell.angle_gamma   90.00
#
_symmetry.space_group_name_H-M   'P 1'
#
loop_
_entity.id
_entity.type
_entity.pdbx_description
1 polymer ?
#
loop_
_entity_poly.entity_id
_entity_poly.type
_entity_poly.pdbx_seq_one_letter_code
_entity_poly.pdbx_strand_id
1 'polypeptide(L)'
;MTAEMWGRRPRDWAELAEPSNRPLFATVLECLGVGEGTRLLDIGCGSGYAAVLAAERGARVTGLDATPELLEIARERLPAGTFITGEMDALPFEDESFDAAVAFNALQFADDPVVASREAARVVVPGGLLAATTFAEPERNESTALHLALEPLRPAPAPGAGGHLPYALSEPGGLEALLSSAGLEPVSDGEVPLVWGHDTVDEAVRAVLASGGGAMAIEASGEEAARAALTEAAQPFVTPAGRVEMHNVFRYAVARRPV
;
A
#
# COMPACT_ATOMS: atom_id res chain seq x y z
N MET A 1 2.90 -4.37 -12.63
CA MET A 1 2.68 -5.55 -11.73
C MET A 1 1.19 -5.86 -11.79
N THR A 2 0.77 -7.09 -11.99
CA THR A 2 -0.64 -7.43 -12.20
C THR A 2 -1.35 -7.76 -10.89
N ALA A 3 -2.67 -7.56 -10.84
CA ALA A 3 -3.52 -7.95 -9.71
C ALA A 3 -3.36 -9.44 -9.36
N GLU A 4 -3.22 -10.32 -10.37
CA GLU A 4 -3.00 -11.76 -10.16
C GLU A 4 -1.79 -12.06 -9.25
N MET A 5 -0.72 -11.27 -9.33
CA MET A 5 0.47 -11.47 -8.47
C MET A 5 0.15 -11.27 -6.99
N TRP A 6 -0.68 -10.29 -6.66
CA TRP A 6 -1.12 -10.02 -5.30
C TRP A 6 -2.12 -11.05 -4.77
N GLY A 7 -2.89 -11.66 -5.67
CA GLY A 7 -3.88 -12.70 -5.34
C GLY A 7 -3.31 -14.07 -5.01
N ARG A 8 -2.01 -14.33 -5.20
CA ARG A 8 -1.42 -15.67 -5.04
C ARG A 8 -1.34 -16.15 -3.58
N ARG A 9 -1.15 -15.22 -2.62
CA ARG A 9 -1.02 -15.52 -1.19
C ARG A 9 -1.79 -14.51 -0.34
N PRO A 10 -3.09 -14.35 -0.56
CA PRO A 10 -3.86 -13.25 0.03
C PRO A 10 -3.94 -13.34 1.55
N ARG A 11 -3.96 -14.56 2.13
CA ARG A 11 -3.97 -14.76 3.59
C ARG A 11 -2.64 -14.39 4.23
N ASP A 12 -1.50 -14.77 3.65
CA ASP A 12 -0.18 -14.39 4.15
C ASP A 12 -0.01 -12.87 4.11
N TRP A 13 -0.47 -12.21 3.02
CA TRP A 13 -0.51 -10.75 2.94
C TRP A 13 -1.34 -10.13 4.07
N ALA A 14 -2.57 -10.59 4.21
CA ALA A 14 -3.52 -10.09 5.20
C ALA A 14 -3.06 -10.27 6.65
N GLU A 15 -2.44 -11.39 6.97
CA GLU A 15 -2.12 -11.78 8.35
C GLU A 15 -0.69 -11.38 8.75
N LEU A 16 0.25 -11.36 7.81
CA LEU A 16 1.66 -11.16 8.11
C LEU A 16 2.22 -9.80 7.64
N ALA A 17 1.72 -9.24 6.52
CA ALA A 17 2.26 -8.00 5.96
C ALA A 17 1.49 -6.75 6.40
N GLU A 18 0.17 -6.71 6.20
CA GLU A 18 -0.65 -5.52 6.47
C GLU A 18 -0.62 -5.03 7.93
N PRO A 19 -0.68 -5.91 8.96
CA PRO A 19 -0.77 -5.45 10.36
C PRO A 19 0.41 -4.60 10.80
N SER A 20 1.59 -4.81 10.25
CA SER A 20 2.79 -4.03 10.55
C SER A 20 2.65 -2.55 10.14
N ASN A 21 1.75 -2.24 9.20
CA ASN A 21 1.49 -0.88 8.72
C ASN A 21 0.42 -0.13 9.54
N ARG A 22 -0.13 -0.74 10.61
CA ARG A 22 -1.15 -0.10 11.46
C ARG A 22 -0.83 1.32 11.91
N PRO A 23 0.42 1.66 12.36
CA PRO A 23 0.75 3.03 12.76
C PRO A 23 0.60 4.03 11.61
N LEU A 24 1.00 3.66 10.39
CA LEU A 24 0.84 4.49 9.19
C LEU A 24 -0.64 4.75 8.90
N PHE A 25 -1.45 3.68 8.86
CA PHE A 25 -2.88 3.80 8.61
C PHE A 25 -3.58 4.68 9.64
N ALA A 26 -3.28 4.48 10.93
CA ALA A 26 -3.87 5.26 12.01
C ALA A 26 -3.54 6.75 11.90
N THR A 27 -2.27 7.09 11.63
CA THR A 27 -1.80 8.48 11.48
C THR A 27 -2.48 9.17 10.30
N VAL A 28 -2.53 8.52 9.14
CA VAL A 28 -3.11 9.12 7.94
C VAL A 28 -4.62 9.29 8.05
N LEU A 29 -5.34 8.32 8.63
CA LEU A 29 -6.78 8.47 8.89
C LEU A 29 -7.07 9.62 9.87
N GLU A 30 -6.19 9.87 10.84
CA GLU A 30 -6.29 11.04 11.73
C GLU A 30 -6.03 12.35 10.97
N CYS A 31 -5.00 12.42 10.12
CA CYS A 31 -4.72 13.60 9.28
C CYS A 31 -5.87 13.93 8.33
N LEU A 32 -6.59 12.93 7.83
CA LEU A 32 -7.79 13.10 7.02
C LEU A 32 -9.03 13.51 7.83
N GLY A 33 -8.96 13.49 9.17
CA GLY A 33 -10.12 13.74 10.02
C GLY A 33 -11.22 12.68 9.88
N VAL A 34 -10.85 11.44 9.56
CA VAL A 34 -11.82 10.35 9.38
C VAL A 34 -12.54 10.05 10.69
N GLY A 35 -13.86 10.14 10.68
CA GLY A 35 -14.72 9.97 11.84
C GLY A 35 -16.15 9.58 11.45
N GLU A 36 -17.08 9.81 12.41
CA GLU A 36 -18.48 9.43 12.29
C GLU A 36 -19.12 9.96 11.01
N GLY A 37 -19.67 9.05 10.20
CA GLY A 37 -20.36 9.36 8.96
C GLY A 37 -19.50 9.75 7.77
N THR A 38 -18.18 9.89 7.91
CA THR A 38 -17.25 10.17 6.80
C THR A 38 -17.41 9.11 5.69
N ARG A 39 -17.73 9.54 4.48
CA ARG A 39 -17.70 8.66 3.28
C ARG A 39 -16.27 8.58 2.80
N LEU A 40 -15.59 7.47 3.13
CA LEU A 40 -14.18 7.24 2.79
C LEU A 40 -14.07 6.27 1.63
N LEU A 41 -13.25 6.62 0.63
CA LEU A 41 -12.76 5.71 -0.40
C LEU A 41 -11.32 5.26 -0.05
N ASP A 42 -11.10 3.95 0.01
CA ASP A 42 -9.78 3.31 0.16
C ASP A 42 -9.38 2.72 -1.20
N ILE A 43 -8.42 3.36 -1.89
CA ILE A 43 -7.96 3.03 -3.24
C ILE A 43 -6.77 2.08 -3.13
N GLY A 44 -6.89 0.88 -3.72
CA GLY A 44 -5.92 -0.19 -3.50
C GLY A 44 -6.03 -0.73 -2.07
N CYS A 45 -7.25 -0.99 -1.62
CA CYS A 45 -7.55 -1.32 -0.21
C CYS A 45 -7.00 -2.67 0.25
N GLY A 46 -6.49 -3.50 -0.66
CA GLY A 46 -5.96 -4.82 -0.35
C GLY A 46 -6.98 -5.69 0.39
N SER A 47 -6.55 -6.31 1.48
CA SER A 47 -7.41 -7.14 2.33
C SER A 47 -8.20 -6.34 3.39
N GLY A 48 -8.28 -4.98 3.23
CA GLY A 48 -9.19 -4.12 3.99
C GLY A 48 -8.75 -3.80 5.42
N TYR A 49 -7.48 -3.93 5.76
CA TYR A 49 -7.04 -3.64 7.13
C TYR A 49 -7.23 -2.16 7.51
N ALA A 50 -6.88 -1.23 6.60
CA ALA A 50 -7.11 0.20 6.81
C ALA A 50 -8.60 0.55 6.82
N ALA A 51 -9.39 -0.13 5.99
CA ALA A 51 -10.85 -0.01 5.96
C ALA A 51 -11.50 -0.35 7.33
N VAL A 52 -11.03 -1.41 8.00
CA VAL A 52 -11.49 -1.75 9.37
C VAL A 52 -11.16 -0.62 10.34
N LEU A 53 -9.93 -0.09 10.31
CA LEU A 53 -9.53 1.00 11.20
C LEU A 53 -10.32 2.29 10.96
N ALA A 54 -10.74 2.56 9.73
CA ALA A 54 -11.60 3.68 9.40
C ALA A 54 -13.03 3.46 9.89
N ALA A 55 -13.57 2.24 9.72
CA ALA A 55 -14.91 1.89 10.22
C ALA A 55 -14.99 1.93 11.76
N GLU A 56 -13.93 1.55 12.48
CA GLU A 56 -13.82 1.70 13.94
C GLU A 56 -13.93 3.17 14.40
N ARG A 57 -13.64 4.13 13.52
CA ARG A 57 -13.83 5.58 13.74
C ARG A 57 -15.22 6.08 13.35
N GLY A 58 -16.10 5.21 12.84
CA GLY A 58 -17.45 5.56 12.42
C GLY A 58 -17.58 5.93 10.94
N ALA A 59 -16.55 5.75 10.12
CA ALA A 59 -16.61 6.02 8.69
C ALA A 59 -17.47 4.99 7.94
N ARG A 60 -18.08 5.44 6.85
CA ARG A 60 -18.71 4.58 5.82
C ARG A 60 -17.65 4.30 4.76
N VAL A 61 -17.14 3.09 4.75
CA VAL A 61 -15.98 2.75 3.91
C VAL A 61 -16.41 2.07 2.63
N THR A 62 -15.88 2.57 1.52
CA THR A 62 -15.83 1.88 0.23
C THR A 62 -14.36 1.60 -0.09
N GLY A 63 -14.03 0.33 -0.37
CA GLY A 63 -12.70 -0.08 -0.82
C GLY A 63 -12.73 -0.50 -2.29
N LEU A 64 -11.70 -0.15 -3.03
CA LEU A 64 -11.48 -0.61 -4.39
C LEU A 64 -10.09 -1.26 -4.47
N ASP A 65 -10.03 -2.42 -5.10
CA ASP A 65 -8.78 -3.12 -5.41
C ASP A 65 -8.94 -3.92 -6.70
N ALA A 66 -7.87 -4.11 -7.43
CA ALA A 66 -7.87 -4.92 -8.65
C ALA A 66 -7.83 -6.44 -8.37
N THR A 67 -7.58 -6.86 -7.11
CA THR A 67 -7.32 -8.24 -6.69
C THR A 67 -8.54 -8.84 -5.99
N PRO A 68 -9.37 -9.67 -6.67
CA PRO A 68 -10.58 -10.24 -6.07
C PRO A 68 -10.31 -11.06 -4.81
N GLU A 69 -9.20 -11.79 -4.74
CA GLU A 69 -8.82 -12.65 -3.62
C GLU A 69 -8.54 -11.85 -2.33
N LEU A 70 -7.98 -10.65 -2.46
CA LEU A 70 -7.81 -9.73 -1.33
C LEU A 70 -9.15 -9.15 -0.88
N LEU A 71 -10.02 -8.80 -1.84
CA LEU A 71 -11.35 -8.27 -1.54
C LEU A 71 -12.27 -9.29 -0.86
N GLU A 72 -12.09 -10.59 -1.07
CA GLU A 72 -12.79 -11.62 -0.30
C GLU A 72 -12.47 -11.50 1.19
N ILE A 73 -11.18 -11.33 1.54
CA ILE A 73 -10.76 -11.14 2.92
C ILE A 73 -11.26 -9.79 3.47
N ALA A 74 -11.24 -8.73 2.65
CA ALA A 74 -11.77 -7.43 3.06
C ALA A 74 -13.26 -7.52 3.44
N ARG A 75 -14.06 -8.24 2.67
CA ARG A 75 -15.50 -8.50 2.97
C ARG A 75 -15.69 -9.34 4.23
N GLU A 76 -14.81 -10.32 4.47
CA GLU A 76 -14.81 -11.09 5.73
C GLU A 76 -14.51 -10.21 6.94
N ARG A 77 -13.52 -9.30 6.82
CA ARG A 77 -13.08 -8.40 7.90
C ARG A 77 -14.09 -7.30 8.22
N LEU A 78 -14.72 -6.75 7.18
CA LEU A 78 -15.67 -5.64 7.31
C LEU A 78 -16.93 -5.91 6.48
N PRO A 79 -17.85 -6.77 6.95
CA PRO A 79 -19.08 -7.10 6.21
C PRO A 79 -20.00 -5.89 5.94
N ALA A 80 -19.88 -4.82 6.72
CA ALA A 80 -20.62 -3.57 6.53
C ALA A 80 -19.99 -2.61 5.50
N GLY A 81 -18.76 -2.89 5.07
CA GLY A 81 -18.07 -2.12 4.03
C GLY A 81 -18.55 -2.50 2.63
N THR A 82 -18.30 -1.62 1.69
CA THR A 82 -18.52 -1.88 0.25
C THR A 82 -17.17 -2.13 -0.41
N PHE A 83 -16.99 -3.28 -1.07
CA PHE A 83 -15.72 -3.64 -1.71
C PHE A 83 -15.93 -3.99 -3.18
N ILE A 84 -15.26 -3.24 -4.07
CA ILE A 84 -15.46 -3.29 -5.52
C ILE A 84 -14.15 -3.65 -6.20
N THR A 85 -14.20 -4.62 -7.12
CA THR A 85 -13.07 -4.93 -7.99
C THR A 85 -12.97 -3.88 -9.09
N GLY A 86 -11.82 -3.24 -9.25
CA GLY A 86 -11.62 -2.21 -10.26
C GLY A 86 -10.21 -1.66 -10.28
N GLU A 87 -9.90 -0.92 -11.35
CA GLU A 87 -8.61 -0.26 -11.55
C GLU A 87 -8.67 1.17 -11.01
N MET A 88 -7.56 1.64 -10.45
CA MET A 88 -7.50 2.98 -9.85
C MET A 88 -7.42 4.10 -10.89
N ASP A 89 -7.04 3.78 -12.12
CA ASP A 89 -6.99 4.71 -13.25
C ASP A 89 -8.38 5.00 -13.87
N ALA A 90 -9.43 4.26 -13.44
CA ALA A 90 -10.80 4.41 -13.92
C ALA A 90 -11.79 4.04 -12.82
N LEU A 91 -11.97 4.92 -11.84
CA LEU A 91 -12.82 4.65 -10.68
C LEU A 91 -14.31 4.57 -11.05
N PRO A 92 -15.01 3.47 -10.74
CA PRO A 92 -16.42 3.25 -11.12
C PRO A 92 -17.39 4.00 -10.20
N PHE A 93 -17.08 5.25 -9.85
CA PHE A 93 -17.89 6.10 -8.98
C PHE A 93 -18.24 7.41 -9.67
N GLU A 94 -19.38 7.96 -9.30
CA GLU A 94 -19.77 9.30 -9.73
C GLU A 94 -18.86 10.37 -9.10
N ASP A 95 -18.79 11.55 -9.72
CA ASP A 95 -18.09 12.70 -9.17
C ASP A 95 -18.64 13.02 -7.77
N GLU A 96 -17.76 13.46 -6.87
CA GLU A 96 -18.13 13.99 -5.55
C GLU A 96 -18.86 12.98 -4.63
N SER A 97 -18.59 11.69 -4.82
CA SER A 97 -19.20 10.61 -4.05
C SER A 97 -18.64 10.45 -2.64
N PHE A 98 -17.43 10.95 -2.37
CA PHE A 98 -16.69 10.74 -1.12
C PHE A 98 -16.26 12.05 -0.46
N ASP A 99 -16.22 12.06 0.87
CA ASP A 99 -15.71 13.18 1.66
C ASP A 99 -14.18 13.19 1.73
N ALA A 100 -13.59 11.99 1.69
CA ALA A 100 -12.15 11.79 1.64
C ALA A 100 -11.80 10.51 0.86
N ALA A 101 -10.57 10.48 0.33
CA ALA A 101 -9.99 9.26 -0.23
C ALA A 101 -8.58 9.03 0.32
N VAL A 102 -8.14 7.77 0.32
CA VAL A 102 -6.78 7.37 0.70
C VAL A 102 -6.25 6.32 -0.25
N ALA A 103 -4.93 6.36 -0.50
CA ALA A 103 -4.21 5.34 -1.26
C ALA A 103 -2.96 4.93 -0.46
N PHE A 104 -3.06 3.85 0.30
CA PHE A 104 -1.96 3.32 1.12
C PHE A 104 -1.01 2.48 0.27
N ASN A 105 0.16 3.02 -0.05
CA ASN A 105 1.18 2.35 -0.86
C ASN A 105 0.62 1.75 -2.16
N ALA A 106 -0.32 2.44 -2.79
CA ALA A 106 -1.06 1.93 -3.95
C ALA A 106 -0.70 2.67 -5.25
N LEU A 107 -0.61 4.02 -5.23
CA LEU A 107 -0.45 4.82 -6.45
C LEU A 107 0.80 4.48 -7.27
N GLN A 108 1.89 4.00 -6.65
CA GLN A 108 3.09 3.56 -7.37
C GLN A 108 2.86 2.32 -8.25
N PHE A 109 1.73 1.64 -8.08
CA PHE A 109 1.36 0.46 -8.88
C PHE A 109 0.34 0.76 -9.96
N ALA A 110 -0.19 1.99 -10.03
CA ALA A 110 -1.06 2.44 -11.12
C ALA A 110 -0.33 2.38 -12.47
N ASP A 111 -1.06 2.16 -13.53
CA ASP A 111 -0.52 2.25 -14.90
C ASP A 111 -0.05 3.70 -15.18
N ASP A 112 -0.85 4.70 -14.74
CA ASP A 112 -0.48 6.10 -14.70
C ASP A 112 -0.87 6.71 -13.34
N PRO A 113 0.10 6.93 -12.41
CA PRO A 113 -0.17 7.52 -11.10
C PRO A 113 -0.84 8.90 -11.15
N VAL A 114 -0.61 9.69 -12.21
CA VAL A 114 -1.25 10.99 -12.39
C VAL A 114 -2.72 10.84 -12.75
N VAL A 115 -3.05 9.88 -13.63
CA VAL A 115 -4.43 9.56 -13.99
C VAL A 115 -5.17 9.02 -12.75
N ALA A 116 -4.59 8.08 -12.03
CA ALA A 116 -5.18 7.55 -10.79
C ALA A 116 -5.42 8.64 -9.75
N SER A 117 -4.48 9.58 -9.58
CA SER A 117 -4.65 10.72 -8.67
C SER A 117 -5.75 11.69 -9.13
N ARG A 118 -5.94 11.90 -10.44
CA ARG A 118 -7.04 12.72 -10.99
C ARG A 118 -8.39 12.04 -10.79
N GLU A 119 -8.49 10.73 -10.97
CA GLU A 119 -9.68 9.96 -10.68
C GLU A 119 -10.05 10.05 -9.19
N ALA A 120 -9.05 9.90 -8.29
CA ALA A 120 -9.25 10.09 -6.87
C ALA A 120 -9.75 11.52 -6.54
N ALA A 121 -9.18 12.54 -7.17
CA ALA A 121 -9.64 13.93 -7.01
C ALA A 121 -11.06 14.13 -7.54
N ARG A 122 -11.43 13.51 -8.67
CA ARG A 122 -12.78 13.63 -9.27
C ARG A 122 -13.86 13.13 -8.32
N VAL A 123 -13.63 11.99 -7.68
CA VAL A 123 -14.64 11.34 -6.84
C VAL A 123 -14.75 11.91 -5.42
N VAL A 124 -13.79 12.72 -4.99
CA VAL A 124 -13.83 13.43 -3.70
C VAL A 124 -14.58 14.76 -3.88
N VAL A 125 -15.39 15.16 -2.91
CA VAL A 125 -16.13 16.45 -2.96
C VAL A 125 -15.18 17.66 -3.00
N PRO A 126 -15.60 18.82 -3.57
CA PRO A 126 -14.85 20.08 -3.43
C PRO A 126 -14.55 20.39 -1.95
N GLY A 127 -13.30 20.74 -1.64
CA GLY A 127 -12.82 20.94 -0.27
C GLY A 127 -12.47 19.65 0.48
N GLY A 128 -12.82 18.47 -0.03
CA GLY A 128 -12.46 17.18 0.55
C GLY A 128 -10.98 16.85 0.41
N LEU A 129 -10.53 15.83 1.11
CA LEU A 129 -9.10 15.48 1.25
C LEU A 129 -8.76 14.15 0.56
N LEU A 130 -7.58 14.12 -0.04
CA LEU A 130 -6.92 12.90 -0.51
C LEU A 130 -5.59 12.73 0.21
N ALA A 131 -5.31 11.53 0.74
CA ALA A 131 -3.99 11.16 1.22
C ALA A 131 -3.40 10.02 0.39
N ALA A 132 -2.09 10.10 0.16
CA ALA A 132 -1.31 9.02 -0.42
C ALA A 132 -0.11 8.71 0.46
N THR A 133 0.34 7.45 0.44
CA THR A 133 1.54 7.01 1.15
C THR A 133 2.49 6.23 0.25
N THR A 134 3.77 6.24 0.61
CA THR A 134 4.83 5.45 -0.01
C THR A 134 5.93 5.16 1.00
N PHE A 135 6.85 4.28 0.67
CA PHE A 135 8.11 4.16 1.40
C PHE A 135 8.91 5.47 1.33
N ALA A 136 9.67 5.79 2.36
CA ALA A 136 10.78 6.73 2.24
C ALA A 136 11.90 6.12 1.39
N GLU A 137 13.01 6.84 1.23
CA GLU A 137 14.14 6.41 0.41
C GLU A 137 14.64 5.01 0.84
N PRO A 138 15.13 4.20 -0.11
CA PRO A 138 15.53 2.80 0.17
C PRO A 138 16.51 2.65 1.34
N GLU A 139 17.42 3.60 1.51
CA GLU A 139 18.47 3.59 2.54
C GLU A 139 17.91 3.78 3.95
N ARG A 140 16.67 4.25 4.07
CA ARG A 140 15.96 4.48 5.34
C ARG A 140 15.04 3.32 5.72
N ASN A 141 15.04 2.25 4.92
CA ASN A 141 14.16 1.11 5.09
C ASN A 141 14.98 -0.18 5.16
N GLU A 142 15.03 -0.82 6.31
CA GLU A 142 15.73 -2.10 6.48
C GLU A 142 15.10 -3.21 5.63
N SER A 143 13.78 -3.14 5.37
CA SER A 143 13.09 -4.07 4.46
C SER A 143 13.59 -4.01 3.01
N THR A 144 14.33 -2.96 2.61
CA THR A 144 14.99 -2.88 1.31
C THR A 144 15.91 -4.06 1.06
N ALA A 145 16.58 -4.59 2.10
CA ALA A 145 17.42 -5.78 1.98
C ALA A 145 16.67 -6.99 1.41
N LEU A 146 15.40 -7.18 1.82
CA LEU A 146 14.56 -8.27 1.32
C LEU A 146 14.11 -8.02 -0.13
N HIS A 147 13.81 -6.77 -0.48
CA HIS A 147 13.44 -6.42 -1.85
C HIS A 147 14.62 -6.62 -2.81
N LEU A 148 15.83 -6.20 -2.41
CA LEU A 148 17.07 -6.38 -3.18
C LEU A 148 17.45 -7.86 -3.35
N ALA A 149 17.21 -8.69 -2.33
CA ALA A 149 17.47 -10.15 -2.42
C ALA A 149 16.62 -10.86 -3.49
N LEU A 150 15.44 -10.30 -3.80
CA LEU A 150 14.57 -10.82 -4.85
C LEU A 150 14.88 -10.30 -6.25
N GLU A 151 15.65 -9.21 -6.39
CA GLU A 151 15.92 -8.60 -7.72
C GLU A 151 16.55 -9.58 -8.73
N PRO A 152 17.60 -10.34 -8.37
CA PRO A 152 18.22 -11.28 -9.30
C PRO A 152 17.29 -12.42 -9.73
N LEU A 153 16.21 -12.63 -8.96
CA LEU A 153 15.24 -13.71 -9.16
C LEU A 153 14.01 -13.26 -9.95
N ARG A 154 13.90 -11.98 -10.30
CA ARG A 154 12.79 -11.42 -11.10
C ARG A 154 13.17 -11.28 -12.55
N PRO A 155 12.18 -11.23 -13.47
CA PRO A 155 12.45 -10.85 -14.86
C PRO A 155 13.07 -9.44 -14.90
N ALA A 156 13.99 -9.23 -15.84
CA ALA A 156 14.52 -7.90 -16.09
C ALA A 156 13.35 -6.93 -16.41
N PRO A 157 13.33 -5.70 -15.86
CA PRO A 157 12.30 -4.73 -16.17
C PRO A 157 12.29 -4.43 -17.66
N ALA A 158 11.12 -4.22 -18.23
CA ALA A 158 10.98 -3.81 -19.62
C ALA A 158 11.70 -2.46 -19.84
N PRO A 159 12.30 -2.22 -21.02
CA PRO A 159 12.92 -0.93 -21.32
C PRO A 159 11.91 0.21 -21.14
N GLY A 160 12.23 1.19 -20.30
CA GLY A 160 11.37 2.33 -19.99
C GLY A 160 10.38 2.10 -18.84
N ALA A 161 10.30 0.90 -18.25
CA ALA A 161 9.63 0.71 -16.98
C ALA A 161 10.41 1.50 -15.92
N GLY A 162 9.74 2.43 -15.27
CA GLY A 162 10.29 3.20 -14.15
C GLY A 162 10.82 2.27 -13.05
N GLY A 163 11.74 2.79 -12.24
CA GLY A 163 12.51 2.05 -11.24
C GLY A 163 11.73 1.08 -10.35
N HIS A 164 12.39 0.48 -9.38
CA HIS A 164 11.79 -0.54 -8.51
C HIS A 164 10.49 -0.04 -7.87
N LEU A 165 9.39 -0.64 -8.31
CA LEU A 165 8.02 -0.22 -8.04
C LEU A 165 7.71 0.22 -6.60
N PRO A 166 8.21 -0.45 -5.51
CA PRO A 166 7.89 0.00 -4.16
C PRO A 166 8.39 1.41 -3.84
N TYR A 167 9.48 1.83 -4.48
CA TYR A 167 10.18 3.10 -4.21
C TYR A 167 10.00 4.15 -5.32
N ALA A 168 9.10 3.94 -6.28
CA ALA A 168 8.92 4.85 -7.43
C ALA A 168 8.52 6.30 -7.02
N LEU A 169 7.89 6.46 -5.86
CA LEU A 169 7.46 7.75 -5.31
C LEU A 169 8.21 8.13 -4.02
N SER A 170 9.31 7.44 -3.68
CA SER A 170 10.00 7.59 -2.39
C SER A 170 10.83 8.87 -2.26
N GLU A 171 11.16 9.52 -3.37
CA GLU A 171 11.93 10.79 -3.33
C GLU A 171 11.17 11.87 -2.56
N PRO A 172 11.88 12.70 -1.76
CA PRO A 172 11.27 13.82 -1.07
C PRO A 172 10.50 14.74 -2.01
N GLY A 173 9.25 15.04 -1.68
CA GLY A 173 8.37 15.85 -2.53
C GLY A 173 7.70 15.08 -3.67
N GLY A 174 7.99 13.78 -3.84
CA GLY A 174 7.43 12.96 -4.92
C GLY A 174 5.92 12.79 -4.84
N LEU A 175 5.38 12.48 -3.65
CA LEU A 175 3.94 12.39 -3.43
C LEU A 175 3.24 13.73 -3.61
N GLU A 176 3.80 14.80 -3.07
CA GLU A 176 3.26 16.16 -3.15
C GLU A 176 3.21 16.64 -4.60
N ALA A 177 4.28 16.38 -5.37
CA ALA A 177 4.36 16.70 -6.79
C ALA A 177 3.31 15.89 -7.58
N LEU A 178 3.14 14.59 -7.27
CA LEU A 178 2.13 13.75 -7.89
C LEU A 178 0.71 14.31 -7.64
N LEU A 179 0.35 14.56 -6.39
CA LEU A 179 -0.97 15.07 -6.03
C LEU A 179 -1.23 16.46 -6.63
N SER A 180 -0.21 17.34 -6.63
CA SER A 180 -0.29 18.65 -7.26
C SER A 180 -0.50 18.55 -8.78
N SER A 181 0.12 17.58 -9.45
CA SER A 181 -0.06 17.36 -10.89
C SER A 181 -1.48 16.90 -11.26
N ALA A 182 -2.21 16.35 -10.28
CA ALA A 182 -3.62 15.99 -10.39
C ALA A 182 -4.58 17.18 -10.11
N GLY A 183 -4.04 18.37 -9.82
CA GLY A 183 -4.82 19.57 -9.52
C GLY A 183 -5.24 19.70 -8.06
N LEU A 184 -4.64 18.93 -7.17
CA LEU A 184 -4.89 19.00 -5.73
C LEU A 184 -3.94 20.01 -5.06
N GLU A 185 -4.41 20.66 -4.01
CA GLU A 185 -3.65 21.63 -3.22
C GLU A 185 -3.00 20.94 -2.01
N PRO A 186 -1.67 20.99 -1.83
CA PRO A 186 -1.00 20.43 -0.66
C PRO A 186 -1.55 21.01 0.64
N VAL A 187 -1.77 20.13 1.64
CA VAL A 187 -2.26 20.51 2.98
C VAL A 187 -1.23 20.19 4.04
N SER A 188 -0.72 18.97 4.05
CA SER A 188 0.31 18.52 4.97
C SER A 188 1.01 17.29 4.41
N ASP A 189 2.21 17.06 4.90
CA ASP A 189 3.01 15.87 4.65
C ASP A 189 3.68 15.43 5.95
N GLY A 190 4.27 14.26 5.93
CA GLY A 190 5.04 13.77 7.06
C GLY A 190 5.56 12.36 6.87
N GLU A 191 6.20 11.89 7.93
CA GLU A 191 6.82 10.58 7.98
C GLU A 191 6.32 9.78 9.19
N VAL A 192 6.19 8.48 9.00
CA VAL A 192 5.80 7.55 10.06
C VAL A 192 6.87 6.46 10.15
N PRO A 193 7.71 6.48 11.20
CA PRO A 193 8.57 5.35 11.51
C PRO A 193 7.74 4.18 12.03
N LEU A 194 8.03 2.99 11.57
CA LEU A 194 7.39 1.77 12.04
C LEU A 194 8.32 0.57 11.98
N VAL A 195 7.97 -0.47 12.67
CA VAL A 195 8.72 -1.72 12.70
C VAL A 195 7.88 -2.82 12.07
N TRP A 196 8.42 -3.49 11.05
CA TRP A 196 7.87 -4.74 10.58
C TRP A 196 8.39 -5.85 11.49
N GLY A 197 7.50 -6.38 12.32
CA GLY A 197 7.80 -7.39 13.31
C GLY A 197 7.14 -8.72 12.98
N HIS A 198 7.95 -9.80 12.99
CA HIS A 198 7.46 -11.17 12.79
C HIS A 198 8.02 -12.07 13.88
N ASP A 199 7.24 -13.06 14.33
CA ASP A 199 7.68 -13.96 15.40
C ASP A 199 8.77 -14.91 14.95
N THR A 200 8.84 -15.19 13.65
CA THR A 200 9.83 -16.11 13.06
C THR A 200 10.36 -15.57 11.72
N VAL A 201 11.53 -16.07 11.31
CA VAL A 201 12.06 -15.82 9.95
C VAL A 201 11.11 -16.33 8.87
N ASP A 202 10.44 -17.46 9.10
CA ASP A 202 9.47 -18.02 8.14
C ASP A 202 8.29 -17.06 7.91
N GLU A 203 7.76 -16.45 8.95
CA GLU A 203 6.70 -15.43 8.82
C GLU A 203 7.16 -14.20 8.04
N ALA A 204 8.35 -13.66 8.33
CA ALA A 204 8.93 -12.55 7.59
C ALA A 204 9.09 -12.89 6.10
N VAL A 205 9.60 -14.08 5.80
CA VAL A 205 9.73 -14.57 4.41
C VAL A 205 8.39 -14.71 3.73
N ARG A 206 7.39 -15.31 4.39
CA ARG A 206 6.04 -15.48 3.85
C ARG A 206 5.35 -14.13 3.59
N ALA A 207 5.52 -13.15 4.48
CA ALA A 207 5.00 -11.79 4.29
C ALA A 207 5.52 -11.15 3.00
N VAL A 208 6.83 -11.28 2.72
CA VAL A 208 7.44 -10.73 1.50
C VAL A 208 7.05 -11.54 0.26
N LEU A 209 6.99 -12.88 0.35
CA LEU A 209 6.55 -13.74 -0.75
C LEU A 209 5.08 -13.51 -1.13
N ALA A 210 4.27 -12.96 -0.22
CA ALA A 210 2.88 -12.60 -0.48
C ALA A 210 2.73 -11.28 -1.26
N SER A 211 3.79 -10.48 -1.38
CA SER A 211 3.80 -9.28 -2.22
C SER A 211 3.84 -9.63 -3.71
N GLY A 212 3.42 -8.69 -4.56
CA GLY A 212 3.55 -8.85 -6.01
C GLY A 212 4.99 -9.09 -6.46
N GLY A 213 5.98 -8.48 -5.79
CA GLY A 213 7.40 -8.70 -6.07
C GLY A 213 7.88 -10.11 -5.67
N GLY A 214 7.36 -10.66 -4.59
CA GLY A 214 7.59 -12.03 -4.17
C GLY A 214 6.99 -13.03 -5.17
N ALA A 215 5.76 -12.80 -5.59
CA ALA A 215 5.08 -13.62 -6.58
C ALA A 215 5.83 -13.65 -7.93
N MET A 216 6.36 -12.51 -8.39
CA MET A 216 7.20 -12.43 -9.60
C MET A 216 8.47 -13.26 -9.48
N ALA A 217 9.15 -13.21 -8.33
CA ALA A 217 10.36 -13.99 -8.09
C ALA A 217 10.07 -15.51 -8.06
N ILE A 218 8.97 -15.91 -7.44
CA ILE A 218 8.50 -17.31 -7.43
C ILE A 218 8.23 -17.80 -8.87
N GLU A 219 7.54 -17.00 -9.67
CA GLU A 219 7.20 -17.36 -11.04
C GLU A 219 8.44 -17.52 -11.94
N ALA A 220 9.40 -16.63 -11.80
CA ALA A 220 10.59 -16.61 -12.64
C ALA A 220 11.68 -17.61 -12.20
N SER A 221 11.84 -17.84 -10.89
CA SER A 221 12.99 -18.58 -10.34
C SER A 221 12.63 -19.73 -9.39
N GLY A 222 11.34 -19.88 -9.12
CA GLY A 222 10.83 -20.91 -8.19
C GLY A 222 10.81 -20.47 -6.73
N GLU A 223 9.90 -21.07 -5.96
CA GLU A 223 9.67 -20.72 -4.55
C GLU A 223 10.89 -21.02 -3.67
N GLU A 224 11.58 -22.13 -3.90
CA GLU A 224 12.75 -22.54 -3.12
C GLU A 224 13.86 -21.49 -3.19
N ALA A 225 14.17 -21.00 -4.39
CA ALA A 225 15.19 -19.97 -4.60
C ALA A 225 14.78 -18.63 -3.93
N ALA A 226 13.53 -18.19 -4.11
CA ALA A 226 13.03 -16.97 -3.49
C ALA A 226 13.04 -17.05 -1.96
N ARG A 227 12.61 -18.19 -1.39
CA ARG A 227 12.63 -18.44 0.05
C ARG A 227 14.04 -18.45 0.62
N ALA A 228 14.98 -19.11 -0.05
CA ALA A 228 16.39 -19.16 0.37
C ALA A 228 17.01 -17.76 0.42
N ALA A 229 16.84 -16.96 -0.64
CA ALA A 229 17.35 -15.60 -0.72
C ALA A 229 16.77 -14.69 0.39
N LEU A 230 15.47 -14.76 0.63
CA LEU A 230 14.82 -13.98 1.69
C LEU A 230 15.24 -14.43 3.08
N THR A 231 15.40 -15.76 3.30
CA THR A 231 15.85 -16.30 4.59
C THR A 231 17.24 -15.78 4.93
N GLU A 232 18.17 -15.75 3.95
CA GLU A 232 19.50 -15.19 4.12
C GLU A 232 19.46 -13.70 4.40
N ALA A 233 18.69 -12.94 3.60
CA ALA A 233 18.57 -11.49 3.73
C ALA A 233 17.91 -11.03 5.06
N ALA A 234 17.07 -11.89 5.67
CA ALA A 234 16.43 -11.61 6.95
C ALA A 234 17.34 -11.81 8.17
N GLN A 235 18.45 -12.57 8.05
CA GLN A 235 19.31 -12.92 9.19
C GLN A 235 19.85 -11.72 9.98
N PRO A 236 20.27 -10.60 9.36
CA PRO A 236 20.76 -9.43 10.10
C PRO A 236 19.72 -8.80 11.03
N PHE A 237 18.45 -9.06 10.80
CA PHE A 237 17.31 -8.47 11.53
C PHE A 237 16.72 -9.41 12.58
N VAL A 238 17.34 -10.57 12.79
CA VAL A 238 16.91 -11.53 13.82
C VAL A 238 17.38 -11.03 15.19
N THR A 239 16.43 -10.78 16.06
CA THR A 239 16.69 -10.39 17.46
C THR A 239 17.20 -11.57 18.30
N PRO A 240 17.79 -11.32 19.49
CA PRO A 240 18.19 -12.41 20.40
C PRO A 240 17.04 -13.32 20.84
N ALA A 241 15.79 -12.85 20.74
CA ALA A 241 14.60 -13.65 21.01
C ALA A 241 14.12 -14.49 19.81
N GLY A 242 14.82 -14.43 18.67
CA GLY A 242 14.48 -15.17 17.46
C GLY A 242 13.39 -14.52 16.58
N ARG A 243 12.91 -13.33 16.93
CA ARG A 243 11.98 -12.54 16.13
C ARG A 243 12.74 -11.81 15.04
N VAL A 244 12.05 -11.46 13.95
CA VAL A 244 12.59 -10.53 12.94
C VAL A 244 11.98 -9.16 13.17
N GLU A 245 12.81 -8.13 13.27
CA GLU A 245 12.38 -6.74 13.43
C GLU A 245 13.14 -5.86 12.43
N MET A 246 12.41 -5.17 11.56
CA MET A 246 12.96 -4.29 10.53
C MET A 246 12.37 -2.88 10.69
N HIS A 247 13.24 -1.89 10.89
CA HIS A 247 12.86 -0.48 11.01
C HIS A 247 12.66 0.11 9.62
N ASN A 248 11.51 0.73 9.42
CA ASN A 248 11.13 1.33 8.16
C ASN A 248 10.55 2.72 8.41
N VAL A 249 10.62 3.56 7.39
CA VAL A 249 10.00 4.89 7.37
C VAL A 249 9.10 4.98 6.16
N PHE A 250 7.87 5.41 6.40
CA PHE A 250 6.91 5.70 5.35
C PHE A 250 6.64 7.19 5.29
N ARG A 251 6.40 7.70 4.09
CA ARG A 251 5.95 9.06 3.84
C ARG A 251 4.46 9.08 3.56
N TYR A 252 3.81 10.16 3.95
CA TYR A 252 2.46 10.48 3.50
C TYR A 252 2.39 11.93 3.04
N ALA A 253 1.49 12.18 2.11
CA ALA A 253 1.08 13.53 1.72
C ALA A 253 -0.44 13.61 1.75
N VAL A 254 -0.97 14.72 2.25
CA VAL A 254 -2.39 15.05 2.25
C VAL A 254 -2.59 16.28 1.37
N ALA A 255 -3.54 16.20 0.46
CA ALA A 255 -3.89 17.31 -0.41
C ALA A 255 -5.41 17.50 -0.44
N ARG A 256 -5.85 18.70 -0.78
CA ARG A 256 -7.24 19.11 -0.84
C ARG A 256 -7.70 19.26 -2.28
N ARG A 257 -8.91 18.78 -2.59
CA ARG A 257 -9.58 19.17 -3.83
C ARG A 257 -9.99 20.63 -3.73
N PRO A 258 -9.61 21.50 -4.68
CA PRO A 258 -10.09 22.90 -4.73
C PRO A 258 -11.63 23.00 -4.75
N VAL A 259 -12.16 24.13 -4.26
CA VAL A 259 -13.60 24.42 -4.24
C VAL A 259 -14.07 24.92 -5.60
#